data_f63eb91dfd538d2ed791e1bf1d59633b
#
_entry.id   f63eb91dfd538d2ed791e1bf1d59633b
#
_cell.length_a   1.000
_cell.length_b   1.000
_cell.length_c   1.000
_cell.angle_alpha   90.00
_cell.angle_beta   90.00
_cell.angle_gamma   90.00
#
_symmetry.space_group_name_H-M   'P 1'
#
loop_
_entity.id
_entity.type
_entity.pdbx_description
1 polymer ?
#
loop_
_entity_poly.entity_id
_entity_poly.type
_entity_poly.pdbx_seq_one_letter_code
_entity_poly.pdbx_strand_id
1 'polypeptide(L)'
;MEIRLAVVTAVWTLWCVQHSVLNSRGFLDRFAIPQTRIGPYYRLIYNFVSMGTLLAVVRLTPRADEAWLWTWDGWLKPVQVLIFAIAIFVFVLAFRCHDFWEFLGVKPFMKSGPVESSTKPLAVHGIYGVLRHPQYTAGLMALWARNIAASELVVNIVLSIYLIVGAHMEESRLRASFGEEYERYRKEVPAFLPRRIPRISDLVGTKCR
;
A
#
# COMPACT_ATOMS: atom_id res chain seq x y z
N MET A 1 10.06 -26.20 13.66
CA MET A 1 9.92 -25.33 12.49
C MET A 1 8.47 -25.00 12.20
N GLU A 2 7.58 -25.95 12.13
CA GLU A 2 6.14 -25.76 11.79
C GLU A 2 5.39 -24.83 12.73
N ILE A 3 5.50 -25.01 14.05
CA ILE A 3 4.84 -24.12 15.05
C ILE A 3 5.29 -22.68 14.85
N ARG A 4 6.57 -22.44 14.58
CA ARG A 4 7.12 -21.10 14.34
C ARG A 4 6.50 -20.43 13.11
N LEU A 5 6.42 -21.16 11.98
CA LEU A 5 5.81 -20.64 10.75
C LEU A 5 4.31 -20.41 10.94
N ALA A 6 3.61 -21.27 11.69
CA ALA A 6 2.21 -21.06 12.04
C ALA A 6 2.01 -19.77 12.87
N VAL A 7 2.86 -19.52 13.86
CA VAL A 7 2.83 -18.29 14.67
C VAL A 7 3.09 -17.06 13.79
N VAL A 8 4.11 -17.10 12.93
CA VAL A 8 4.40 -16.00 11.99
C VAL A 8 3.19 -15.73 11.10
N THR A 9 2.61 -16.77 10.49
CA THR A 9 1.41 -16.63 9.66
C THR A 9 0.26 -15.98 10.44
N ALA A 10 -0.04 -16.46 11.64
CA ALA A 10 -1.13 -15.95 12.46
C ALA A 10 -0.92 -14.48 12.84
N VAL A 11 0.27 -14.10 13.31
CA VAL A 11 0.59 -12.73 13.76
C VAL A 11 0.51 -11.75 12.60
N TRP A 12 1.08 -12.07 11.43
CA TRP A 12 1.00 -11.20 10.26
C TRP A 12 -0.41 -11.11 9.67
N THR A 13 -1.16 -12.22 9.66
CA THR A 13 -2.57 -12.22 9.23
C THR A 13 -3.41 -11.36 10.16
N LEU A 14 -3.25 -11.49 11.48
CA LEU A 14 -3.95 -10.68 12.46
C LEU A 14 -3.63 -9.19 12.28
N TRP A 15 -2.36 -8.84 12.02
CA TRP A 15 -1.99 -7.46 11.71
C TRP A 15 -2.68 -6.95 10.44
N CYS A 16 -2.71 -7.73 9.36
CA CYS A 16 -3.42 -7.36 8.13
C CYS A 16 -4.91 -7.13 8.37
N VAL A 17 -5.55 -8.01 9.15
CA VAL A 17 -6.97 -7.89 9.52
C VAL A 17 -7.20 -6.62 10.36
N GLN A 18 -6.40 -6.42 11.42
CA GLN A 18 -6.50 -5.23 12.27
C GLN A 18 -6.34 -3.94 11.46
N HIS A 19 -5.31 -3.88 10.61
CA HIS A 19 -5.06 -2.72 9.74
C HIS A 19 -6.24 -2.45 8.80
N SER A 20 -6.81 -3.49 8.17
CA SER A 20 -7.97 -3.35 7.28
C SER A 20 -9.24 -2.94 8.03
N VAL A 21 -9.51 -3.56 9.19
CA VAL A 21 -10.72 -3.28 9.98
C VAL A 21 -10.72 -1.83 10.44
N LEU A 22 -9.62 -1.37 11.03
CA LEU A 22 -9.50 0.02 11.51
C LEU A 22 -9.66 1.06 10.38
N ASN A 23 -9.32 0.72 9.13
CA ASN A 23 -9.48 1.62 7.98
C ASN A 23 -10.79 1.40 7.21
N SER A 24 -11.65 0.48 7.66
CA SER A 24 -12.91 0.18 6.96
C SER A 24 -14.00 1.19 7.29
N ARG A 25 -14.83 1.53 6.28
CA ARG A 25 -16.03 2.36 6.50
C ARG A 25 -16.97 1.73 7.52
N GLY A 26 -17.17 0.42 7.45
CA GLY A 26 -18.03 -0.31 8.39
C GLY A 26 -17.61 -0.12 9.85
N PHE A 27 -16.29 -0.13 10.14
CA PHE A 27 -15.78 0.17 11.47
C PHE A 27 -16.03 1.64 11.86
N LEU A 28 -15.71 2.58 10.96
CA LEU A 28 -15.87 4.02 11.22
C LEU A 28 -17.34 4.37 11.49
N ASP A 29 -18.25 3.83 10.71
CA ASP A 29 -19.69 4.07 10.84
C ASP A 29 -20.27 3.38 12.09
N ARG A 30 -19.83 2.14 12.38
CA ARG A 30 -20.26 1.39 13.57
C ARG A 30 -19.97 2.13 14.87
N PHE A 31 -18.85 2.81 14.95
CA PHE A 31 -18.44 3.56 16.14
C PHE A 31 -18.67 5.07 15.99
N ALA A 32 -19.39 5.49 14.95
CA ALA A 32 -19.70 6.88 14.65
C ALA A 32 -18.47 7.81 14.74
N ILE A 33 -17.28 7.29 14.36
CA ILE A 33 -16.00 8.00 14.52
C ILE A 33 -16.02 9.39 13.88
N PRO A 34 -16.55 9.57 12.64
CA PRO A 34 -16.56 10.89 12.00
C PRO A 34 -17.33 11.96 12.78
N GLN A 35 -18.32 11.56 13.61
CA GLN A 35 -19.15 12.45 14.41
C GLN A 35 -18.53 12.77 15.78
N THR A 36 -17.44 12.08 16.14
CA THR A 36 -16.74 12.32 17.41
C THR A 36 -15.74 13.47 17.32
N ARG A 37 -15.30 13.98 18.47
CA ARG A 37 -14.23 15.00 18.54
C ARG A 37 -12.89 14.49 17.98
N ILE A 38 -12.65 13.16 17.95
CA ILE A 38 -11.45 12.56 17.39
C ILE A 38 -11.55 12.27 15.89
N GLY A 39 -12.74 12.38 15.29
CA GLY A 39 -12.98 12.10 13.88
C GLY A 39 -11.99 12.76 12.92
N PRO A 40 -11.75 14.07 13.04
CA PRO A 40 -10.76 14.76 12.19
C PRO A 40 -9.33 14.20 12.34
N TYR A 41 -8.98 13.70 13.52
CA TYR A 41 -7.64 13.20 13.85
C TYR A 41 -7.50 11.69 13.73
N TYR A 42 -8.60 11.00 13.44
CA TYR A 42 -8.64 9.52 13.42
C TYR A 42 -7.58 8.92 12.49
N ARG A 43 -7.38 9.52 11.31
CA ARG A 43 -6.37 9.06 10.36
C ARG A 43 -4.95 9.08 10.95
N LEU A 44 -4.62 10.11 11.71
CA LEU A 44 -3.32 10.20 12.38
C LEU A 44 -3.19 9.11 13.46
N ILE A 45 -4.22 8.94 14.30
CA ILE A 45 -4.27 7.91 15.35
C ILE A 45 -4.12 6.52 14.69
N TYR A 46 -4.88 6.27 13.64
CA TYR A 46 -4.81 5.03 12.87
C TYR A 46 -3.39 4.76 12.34
N ASN A 47 -2.73 5.75 11.78
CA ASN A 47 -1.37 5.61 11.27
C ASN A 47 -0.38 5.28 12.39
N PHE A 48 -0.48 5.92 13.55
CA PHE A 48 0.36 5.60 14.72
C PHE A 48 0.11 4.19 15.25
N VAL A 49 -1.15 3.78 15.39
CA VAL A 49 -1.51 2.44 15.84
C VAL A 49 -1.00 1.39 14.85
N SER A 50 -1.23 1.61 13.54
CA SER A 50 -0.79 0.69 12.48
C SER A 50 0.74 0.57 12.42
N MET A 51 1.46 1.69 12.56
CA MET A 51 2.93 1.67 12.58
C MET A 51 3.46 1.00 13.86
N GLY A 52 2.91 1.32 15.02
CA GLY A 52 3.33 0.73 16.29
C GLY A 52 3.10 -0.78 16.32
N THR A 53 1.94 -1.24 15.86
CA THR A 53 1.63 -2.67 15.78
C THR A 53 2.46 -3.36 14.69
N LEU A 54 2.76 -2.71 13.55
CA LEU A 54 3.69 -3.25 12.54
C LEU A 54 5.08 -3.47 13.14
N LEU A 55 5.62 -2.46 13.84
CA LEU A 55 6.93 -2.58 14.49
C LEU A 55 6.95 -3.73 15.52
N ALA A 56 5.87 -3.90 16.28
CA ALA A 56 5.75 -5.01 17.21
C ALA A 56 5.76 -6.36 16.47
N VAL A 57 4.97 -6.52 15.41
CA VAL A 57 4.92 -7.74 14.60
C VAL A 57 6.29 -8.04 13.96
N VAL A 58 6.97 -7.04 13.42
CA VAL A 58 8.32 -7.18 12.87
C VAL A 58 9.32 -7.64 13.94
N ARG A 59 9.22 -7.13 15.17
CA ARG A 59 10.07 -7.54 16.29
C ARG A 59 9.75 -8.94 16.81
N LEU A 60 8.49 -9.33 16.77
CA LEU A 60 8.03 -10.67 17.18
C LEU A 60 8.30 -11.73 16.11
N THR A 61 8.63 -11.35 14.86
CA THR A 61 8.97 -12.29 13.79
C THR A 61 10.40 -12.79 14.02
N PRO A 62 10.57 -14.07 14.43
CA PRO A 62 11.92 -14.61 14.70
C PRO A 62 12.68 -14.75 13.38
N ARG A 63 13.91 -14.27 13.36
CA ARG A 63 14.83 -14.31 12.20
C ARG A 63 16.15 -14.99 12.49
N ALA A 64 16.46 -15.21 13.78
CA ALA A 64 17.69 -15.84 14.19
C ALA A 64 17.69 -17.32 13.79
N ASP A 65 18.81 -17.83 13.30
CA ASP A 65 19.09 -19.23 13.01
C ASP A 65 18.33 -19.87 11.84
N GLU A 66 17.70 -19.07 10.95
CA GLU A 66 17.11 -19.60 9.72
C GLU A 66 18.12 -19.60 8.57
N ALA A 67 18.22 -20.75 7.89
CA ALA A 67 18.94 -20.82 6.62
C ALA A 67 18.23 -19.97 5.56
N TRP A 68 19.02 -19.26 4.77
CA TRP A 68 18.48 -18.51 3.64
C TRP A 68 18.01 -19.47 2.54
N LEU A 69 16.78 -19.29 2.12
CA LEU A 69 16.22 -19.97 0.93
C LEU A 69 16.64 -19.28 -0.36
N TRP A 70 16.82 -17.95 -0.29
CA TRP A 70 17.25 -17.14 -1.40
C TRP A 70 18.06 -15.93 -0.92
N THR A 71 19.19 -15.66 -1.58
CA THR A 71 20.01 -14.47 -1.35
C THR A 71 20.34 -13.76 -2.64
N TRP A 72 20.44 -12.44 -2.53
CA TRP A 72 20.85 -11.56 -3.63
C TRP A 72 22.34 -11.26 -3.53
N ASP A 73 23.18 -12.29 -3.77
CA ASP A 73 24.63 -12.17 -3.62
C ASP A 73 25.35 -12.10 -4.97
N GLY A 74 26.62 -11.69 -4.95
CA GLY A 74 27.46 -11.58 -6.13
C GLY A 74 26.84 -10.70 -7.21
N TRP A 75 26.75 -11.20 -8.43
CA TRP A 75 26.20 -10.49 -9.60
C TRP A 75 24.71 -10.18 -9.52
N LEU A 76 23.95 -10.83 -8.62
CA LEU A 76 22.54 -10.53 -8.38
C LEU A 76 22.34 -9.27 -7.53
N LYS A 77 23.35 -8.82 -6.79
CA LYS A 77 23.25 -7.65 -5.92
C LYS A 77 22.89 -6.36 -6.65
N PRO A 78 23.49 -6.02 -7.81
CA PRO A 78 23.07 -4.85 -8.61
C PRO A 78 21.60 -4.95 -9.06
N VAL A 79 21.11 -6.16 -9.40
CA VAL A 79 19.72 -6.38 -9.81
C VAL A 79 18.78 -6.09 -8.64
N GLN A 80 19.10 -6.56 -7.43
CA GLN A 80 18.35 -6.24 -6.21
C GLN A 80 18.24 -4.73 -6.00
N VAL A 81 19.39 -4.03 -6.06
CA VAL A 81 19.43 -2.57 -5.88
C VAL A 81 18.58 -1.87 -6.93
N LEU A 82 18.64 -2.31 -8.20
CA LEU A 82 17.83 -1.76 -9.28
C LEU A 82 16.32 -1.96 -9.01
N ILE A 83 15.90 -3.15 -8.56
CA ILE A 83 14.50 -3.42 -8.23
C ILE A 83 14.03 -2.50 -7.09
N PHE A 84 14.82 -2.33 -6.04
CA PHE A 84 14.50 -1.40 -4.95
C PHE A 84 14.44 0.05 -5.44
N ALA A 85 15.37 0.48 -6.29
CA ALA A 85 15.37 1.83 -6.86
C ALA A 85 14.10 2.08 -7.68
N ILE A 86 13.70 1.12 -8.53
CA ILE A 86 12.46 1.18 -9.30
C ILE A 86 11.24 1.21 -8.36
N ALA A 87 11.20 0.37 -7.33
CA ALA A 87 10.11 0.35 -6.36
C ALA A 87 9.95 1.70 -5.65
N ILE A 88 11.05 2.29 -5.18
CA ILE A 88 11.05 3.62 -4.55
C ILE A 88 10.59 4.68 -5.55
N PHE A 89 11.08 4.65 -6.78
CA PHE A 89 10.72 5.60 -7.83
C PHE A 89 9.21 5.54 -8.15
N VAL A 90 8.66 4.34 -8.36
CA VAL A 90 7.22 4.12 -8.60
C VAL A 90 6.39 4.61 -7.41
N PHE A 91 6.84 4.31 -6.18
CA PHE A 91 6.17 4.75 -4.95
C PHE A 91 6.12 6.28 -4.84
N VAL A 92 7.25 6.95 -5.07
CA VAL A 92 7.34 8.42 -5.05
C VAL A 92 6.43 9.05 -6.12
N LEU A 93 6.43 8.50 -7.35
CA LEU A 93 5.54 8.99 -8.40
C LEU A 93 4.06 8.83 -8.02
N ALA A 94 3.69 7.71 -7.40
CA ALA A 94 2.33 7.49 -6.95
C ALA A 94 1.91 8.51 -5.86
N PHE A 95 2.82 8.85 -4.95
CA PHE A 95 2.55 9.87 -3.93
C PHE A 95 2.42 11.30 -4.48
N ARG A 96 3.02 11.61 -5.61
CA ARG A 96 2.84 12.94 -6.24
C ARG A 96 1.39 13.25 -6.63
N CYS A 97 0.56 12.21 -6.81
CA CYS A 97 -0.86 12.32 -7.12
C CYS A 97 -1.76 12.38 -5.86
N HIS A 98 -1.18 12.25 -4.68
CA HIS A 98 -1.90 12.27 -3.41
C HIS A 98 -1.44 13.44 -2.54
N ASP A 99 -2.35 13.97 -1.73
CA ASP A 99 -1.98 14.94 -0.71
C ASP A 99 -1.28 14.20 0.44
N PHE A 100 0.04 14.37 0.52
CA PHE A 100 0.89 13.71 1.51
C PHE A 100 0.45 14.03 2.96
N TRP A 101 0.08 15.27 3.23
CA TRP A 101 -0.36 15.70 4.56
C TRP A 101 -1.71 15.08 4.95
N GLU A 102 -2.59 14.92 3.95
CA GLU A 102 -3.85 14.21 4.14
C GLU A 102 -3.62 12.72 4.37
N PHE A 103 -2.69 12.10 3.61
CA PHE A 103 -2.32 10.71 3.81
C PHE A 103 -1.76 10.46 5.22
N LEU A 104 -0.90 11.35 5.73
CA LEU A 104 -0.38 11.25 7.09
C LEU A 104 -1.44 11.54 8.17
N GLY A 105 -2.55 12.20 7.83
CA GLY A 105 -3.59 12.59 8.79
C GLY A 105 -3.25 13.84 9.61
N VAL A 106 -2.26 14.63 9.17
CA VAL A 106 -1.85 15.89 9.85
C VAL A 106 -2.56 17.12 9.30
N LYS A 107 -3.29 16.99 8.19
CA LYS A 107 -4.00 18.10 7.53
C LYS A 107 -4.95 18.89 8.46
N PRO A 108 -5.68 18.25 9.41
CA PRO A 108 -6.52 18.98 10.35
C PRO A 108 -5.78 19.95 11.27
N PHE A 109 -4.48 19.71 11.51
CA PHE A 109 -3.63 20.61 12.32
C PHE A 109 -3.08 21.79 11.52
N MET A 110 -3.11 21.71 10.18
CA MET A 110 -2.54 22.74 9.29
C MET A 110 -3.57 23.74 8.78
N LYS A 111 -4.87 23.44 8.86
CA LYS A 111 -5.96 24.29 8.41
C LYS A 111 -6.96 24.49 9.53
N SER A 112 -7.18 25.78 9.91
CA SER A 112 -8.30 26.18 10.75
C SER A 112 -9.55 26.28 9.87
N GLY A 113 -10.31 25.19 9.75
CA GLY A 113 -11.57 25.17 9.00
C GLY A 113 -12.05 23.75 8.68
N PRO A 114 -13.33 23.59 8.32
CA PRO A 114 -13.86 22.27 7.90
C PRO A 114 -13.05 21.76 6.73
N VAL A 115 -12.64 20.49 6.79
CA VAL A 115 -12.05 19.79 5.64
C VAL A 115 -13.16 19.65 4.61
N GLU A 116 -13.13 20.46 3.56
CA GLU A 116 -14.05 20.32 2.44
C GLU A 116 -13.91 18.90 1.88
N SER A 117 -14.99 18.14 1.98
CA SER A 117 -15.17 16.86 1.33
C SER A 117 -15.41 17.09 -0.18
N SER A 118 -14.43 17.65 -0.88
CA SER A 118 -14.50 17.69 -2.34
C SER A 118 -14.24 16.29 -2.85
N THR A 119 -15.17 15.72 -3.59
CA THR A 119 -15.00 14.51 -4.37
C THR A 119 -13.80 14.72 -5.30
N LYS A 120 -12.64 14.12 -4.95
CA LYS A 120 -11.45 14.21 -5.79
C LYS A 120 -11.73 13.50 -7.11
N PRO A 121 -11.32 14.07 -8.25
CA PRO A 121 -11.44 13.40 -9.53
C PRO A 121 -10.62 12.10 -9.54
N LEU A 122 -11.01 11.16 -10.41
CA LEU A 122 -10.26 9.93 -10.61
C LEU A 122 -8.85 10.25 -11.13
N ALA A 123 -7.83 9.77 -10.44
CA ALA A 123 -6.44 9.93 -10.87
C ALA A 123 -6.15 8.95 -12.01
N VAL A 124 -6.03 9.47 -13.24
CA VAL A 124 -5.78 8.67 -14.47
C VAL A 124 -4.53 9.11 -15.22
N HIS A 125 -3.77 10.07 -14.66
CA HIS A 125 -2.60 10.66 -15.32
C HIS A 125 -1.28 10.29 -14.60
N GLY A 126 -0.15 10.54 -15.27
CA GLY A 126 1.16 10.21 -14.75
C GLY A 126 1.29 8.70 -14.56
N ILE A 127 1.84 8.26 -13.43
CA ILE A 127 2.01 6.83 -13.12
C ILE A 127 0.68 6.05 -13.12
N TYR A 128 -0.45 6.71 -12.81
CA TYR A 128 -1.78 6.10 -12.89
C TYR A 128 -2.29 5.91 -14.31
N GLY A 129 -1.70 6.55 -15.32
CA GLY A 129 -1.90 6.23 -16.73
C GLY A 129 -1.13 4.99 -17.20
N VAL A 130 -0.21 4.47 -16.39
CA VAL A 130 0.61 3.30 -16.68
C VAL A 130 0.18 2.08 -15.87
N LEU A 131 -0.14 2.27 -14.59
CA LEU A 131 -0.57 1.25 -13.63
C LEU A 131 -1.72 1.79 -12.79
N ARG A 132 -2.75 0.98 -12.56
CA ARG A 132 -3.85 1.36 -11.66
C ARG A 132 -3.42 1.33 -10.18
N HIS A 133 -2.50 0.42 -9.82
CA HIS A 133 -2.06 0.20 -8.45
C HIS A 133 -0.53 0.35 -8.29
N PRO A 134 0.05 1.52 -8.60
CA PRO A 134 1.50 1.70 -8.56
C PRO A 134 2.08 1.53 -7.14
N GLN A 135 1.37 1.95 -6.09
CA GLN A 135 1.82 1.78 -4.70
C GLN A 135 1.88 0.31 -4.29
N TYR A 136 0.87 -0.48 -4.68
CA TYR A 136 0.85 -1.92 -4.41
C TYR A 136 1.93 -2.65 -5.21
N THR A 137 2.17 -2.26 -6.47
CA THR A 137 3.26 -2.79 -7.30
C THR A 137 4.62 -2.52 -6.65
N ALA A 138 4.86 -1.29 -6.21
CA ALA A 138 6.09 -0.93 -5.51
C ALA A 138 6.28 -1.74 -4.22
N GLY A 139 5.20 -1.94 -3.45
CA GLY A 139 5.21 -2.78 -2.25
C GLY A 139 5.57 -4.23 -2.56
N LEU A 140 4.94 -4.84 -3.58
CA LEU A 140 5.27 -6.20 -4.03
C LEU A 140 6.73 -6.32 -4.48
N MET A 141 7.22 -5.37 -5.28
CA MET A 141 8.63 -5.35 -5.70
C MET A 141 9.57 -5.30 -4.50
N ALA A 142 9.32 -4.42 -3.53
CA ALA A 142 10.15 -4.29 -2.34
C ALA A 142 10.10 -5.55 -1.46
N LEU A 143 8.96 -6.21 -1.32
CA LEU A 143 8.83 -7.47 -0.57
C LEU A 143 9.69 -8.58 -1.15
N TRP A 144 9.68 -8.76 -2.48
CA TRP A 144 10.35 -9.86 -3.13
C TRP A 144 11.82 -9.55 -3.51
N ALA A 145 12.24 -8.29 -3.42
CA ALA A 145 13.64 -7.91 -3.64
C ALA A 145 14.53 -8.07 -2.39
N ARG A 146 14.06 -8.71 -1.31
CA ARG A 146 14.85 -8.99 -0.09
C ARG A 146 15.46 -10.38 -0.14
N ASN A 147 16.47 -10.64 0.70
CA ASN A 147 16.87 -12.01 1.01
C ASN A 147 15.70 -12.71 1.72
N ILE A 148 15.51 -13.98 1.46
CA ILE A 148 14.32 -14.73 1.89
C ILE A 148 14.75 -15.95 2.69
N ALA A 149 14.38 -16.02 3.96
CA ALA A 149 14.38 -17.20 4.80
C ALA A 149 12.94 -17.78 4.87
N ALA A 150 12.74 -18.90 5.53
CA ALA A 150 11.42 -19.55 5.59
C ALA A 150 10.34 -18.66 6.22
N SER A 151 10.64 -17.97 7.33
CA SER A 151 9.72 -17.02 7.96
C SER A 151 9.41 -15.83 7.05
N GLU A 152 10.41 -15.32 6.31
CA GLU A 152 10.24 -14.20 5.40
C GLU A 152 9.46 -14.58 4.15
N LEU A 153 9.59 -15.83 3.67
CA LEU A 153 8.74 -16.34 2.60
C LEU A 153 7.27 -16.31 3.00
N VAL A 154 6.96 -16.78 4.21
CA VAL A 154 5.59 -16.73 4.76
C VAL A 154 5.08 -15.29 4.84
N VAL A 155 5.88 -14.38 5.37
CA VAL A 155 5.54 -12.95 5.44
C VAL A 155 5.28 -12.39 4.05
N ASN A 156 6.15 -12.68 3.07
CA ASN A 156 5.99 -12.20 1.70
C ASN A 156 4.70 -12.72 1.06
N ILE A 157 4.33 -13.99 1.29
CA ILE A 157 3.08 -14.57 0.79
C ILE A 157 1.88 -13.89 1.44
N VAL A 158 1.84 -13.78 2.77
CA VAL A 158 0.73 -13.13 3.50
C VAL A 158 0.54 -11.69 3.05
N LEU A 159 1.63 -10.91 2.98
CA LEU A 159 1.56 -9.51 2.55
C LEU A 159 1.23 -9.38 1.06
N SER A 160 1.68 -10.28 0.19
CA SER A 160 1.31 -10.26 -1.22
C SER A 160 -0.19 -10.50 -1.40
N ILE A 161 -0.75 -11.50 -0.72
CA ILE A 161 -2.20 -11.76 -0.73
C ILE A 161 -2.93 -10.51 -0.20
N TYR A 162 -2.46 -9.94 0.91
CA TYR A 162 -3.04 -8.75 1.50
C TYR A 162 -3.08 -7.56 0.53
N LEU A 163 -1.97 -7.28 -0.17
CA LEU A 163 -1.88 -6.19 -1.15
C LEU A 163 -2.81 -6.43 -2.36
N ILE A 164 -2.87 -7.66 -2.87
CA ILE A 164 -3.74 -8.02 -3.99
C ILE A 164 -5.22 -7.88 -3.60
N VAL A 165 -5.61 -8.39 -2.44
CA VAL A 165 -6.98 -8.25 -1.92
C VAL A 165 -7.31 -6.78 -1.69
N GLY A 166 -6.38 -6.01 -1.11
CA GLY A 166 -6.53 -4.56 -0.92
C GLY A 166 -6.81 -3.82 -2.22
N ALA A 167 -6.06 -4.13 -3.27
CA ALA A 167 -6.27 -3.55 -4.60
C ALA A 167 -7.66 -3.87 -5.16
N HIS A 168 -8.14 -5.12 -5.02
CA HIS A 168 -9.48 -5.50 -5.45
C HIS A 168 -10.59 -4.78 -4.67
N MET A 169 -10.41 -4.62 -3.36
CA MET A 169 -11.35 -3.85 -2.55
C MET A 169 -11.37 -2.37 -2.92
N GLU A 170 -10.22 -1.78 -3.25
CA GLU A 170 -10.10 -0.42 -3.75
C GLU A 170 -10.82 -0.28 -5.10
N GLU A 171 -10.62 -1.20 -6.05
CA GLU A 171 -11.34 -1.21 -7.33
C GLU A 171 -12.86 -1.25 -7.15
N SER A 172 -13.35 -2.04 -6.20
CA SER A 172 -14.78 -2.11 -5.90
C SER A 172 -15.33 -0.76 -5.40
N ARG A 173 -14.57 -0.04 -4.58
CA ARG A 173 -14.92 1.31 -4.12
C ARG A 173 -14.88 2.33 -5.25
N LEU A 174 -13.86 2.26 -6.12
CA LEU A 174 -13.72 3.16 -7.26
C LEU A 174 -14.86 2.96 -8.27
N ARG A 175 -15.27 1.71 -8.54
CA ARG A 175 -16.46 1.42 -9.34
C ARG A 175 -17.73 2.02 -8.76
N ALA A 176 -17.92 1.88 -7.46
CA ALA A 176 -19.09 2.45 -6.79
C ALA A 176 -19.10 3.99 -6.83
N SER A 177 -17.92 4.62 -6.84
CA SER A 177 -17.78 6.09 -6.82
C SER A 177 -17.79 6.72 -8.20
N PHE A 178 -17.21 6.09 -9.22
CA PHE A 178 -16.96 6.67 -10.55
C PHE A 178 -17.70 5.92 -11.69
N GLY A 179 -18.33 4.77 -11.42
CA GLY A 179 -19.16 4.05 -12.39
C GLY A 179 -18.44 3.75 -13.71
N GLU A 180 -19.06 4.18 -14.82
CA GLU A 180 -18.56 3.93 -16.17
C GLU A 180 -17.20 4.59 -16.48
N GLU A 181 -16.89 5.71 -15.83
CA GLU A 181 -15.59 6.37 -15.98
C GLU A 181 -14.47 5.45 -15.52
N TYR A 182 -14.64 4.79 -14.35
CA TYR A 182 -13.69 3.81 -13.85
C TYR A 182 -13.61 2.57 -14.73
N GLU A 183 -14.73 2.08 -15.27
CA GLU A 183 -14.72 0.90 -16.15
C GLU A 183 -13.96 1.16 -17.47
N ARG A 184 -14.05 2.36 -18.04
CA ARG A 184 -13.24 2.77 -19.20
C ARG A 184 -11.74 2.77 -18.85
N TYR A 185 -11.38 3.44 -17.77
CA TYR A 185 -10.01 3.48 -17.28
C TYR A 185 -9.42 2.08 -17.04
N ARG A 186 -10.21 1.17 -16.43
CA ARG A 186 -9.82 -0.21 -16.15
C ARG A 186 -9.52 -1.04 -17.39
N LYS A 187 -10.23 -0.79 -18.50
CA LYS A 187 -9.98 -1.47 -19.78
C LYS A 187 -8.65 -1.04 -20.41
N GLU A 188 -8.27 0.20 -20.24
CA GLU A 188 -7.11 0.80 -20.87
C GLU A 188 -5.82 0.57 -20.06
N VAL A 189 -5.88 0.70 -18.73
CA VAL A 189 -4.72 0.66 -17.86
C VAL A 189 -4.67 -0.65 -17.06
N PRO A 190 -3.53 -1.38 -17.08
CA PRO A 190 -3.36 -2.62 -16.33
C PRO A 190 -3.22 -2.36 -14.82
N ALA A 191 -3.50 -3.41 -13.99
CA ALA A 191 -3.47 -3.28 -12.53
C ALA A 191 -2.05 -3.12 -11.96
N PHE A 192 -1.16 -4.10 -12.23
CA PHE A 192 0.14 -4.24 -11.54
C PHE A 192 1.35 -4.23 -12.47
N LEU A 193 1.22 -4.71 -13.70
CA LEU A 193 2.32 -4.81 -14.64
C LEU A 193 2.04 -3.94 -15.87
N PRO A 194 2.96 -3.05 -16.27
CA PRO A 194 2.76 -2.21 -17.44
C PRO A 194 2.71 -3.07 -18.72
N ARG A 195 1.81 -2.74 -19.65
CA ARG A 195 1.71 -3.42 -20.94
C ARG A 195 2.88 -3.11 -21.87
N ARG A 196 3.57 -2.00 -21.65
CA ARG A 196 4.73 -1.53 -22.40
C ARG A 196 5.69 -0.83 -21.46
N ILE A 197 6.95 -0.71 -21.85
CA ILE A 197 7.91 0.12 -21.12
C ILE A 197 7.43 1.59 -21.23
N PRO A 198 7.12 2.23 -20.07
CA PRO A 198 6.62 3.60 -20.09
C PRO A 198 7.73 4.57 -20.51
N ARG A 199 7.37 5.59 -21.28
CA ARG A 199 8.26 6.71 -21.54
C ARG A 199 8.29 7.63 -20.32
N ILE A 200 9.35 8.40 -20.15
CA ILE A 200 9.44 9.37 -19.03
C ILE A 200 8.30 10.39 -19.10
N SER A 201 7.87 10.78 -20.30
CA SER A 201 6.69 11.64 -20.49
C SER A 201 5.41 11.05 -19.93
N ASP A 202 5.23 9.72 -20.00
CA ASP A 202 4.05 9.02 -19.49
C ASP A 202 4.01 9.04 -17.94
N LEU A 203 5.18 9.11 -17.30
CA LEU A 203 5.36 9.06 -15.85
C LEU A 203 5.30 10.44 -15.18
N VAL A 204 5.82 11.47 -15.86
CA VAL A 204 6.00 12.82 -15.29
C VAL A 204 5.01 13.83 -15.88
N GLY A 205 4.36 13.48 -17.00
CA GLY A 205 3.43 14.33 -17.74
C GLY A 205 2.15 14.63 -16.95
N THR A 206 1.89 15.91 -16.80
CA THR A 206 0.71 16.60 -16.22
C THR A 206 0.40 16.28 -14.75
N LYS A 207 0.26 17.36 -13.98
CA LYS A 207 -0.23 17.31 -12.58
C LYS A 207 -1.47 16.39 -12.51
N CYS A 208 -1.45 15.45 -11.59
CA CYS A 208 -2.63 14.68 -11.21
C CYS A 208 -3.70 15.67 -10.67
N ARG A 209 -4.51 16.22 -11.56
CA ARG A 209 -5.67 17.06 -11.24
C ARG A 209 -6.90 16.33 -11.71
#